data_f56c9feab4ca9f7f2b984260257ce8de
#
_entry.id   f56c9feab4ca9f7f2b984260257ce8de
#
_cell.length_a   1.000
_cell.length_b   1.000
_cell.length_c   1.000
_cell.angle_alpha   90.00
_cell.angle_beta   90.00
_cell.angle_gamma   90.00
#
_symmetry.space_group_name_H-M   'P 1'
#
loop_
_entity.id
_entity.type
_entity.pdbx_description
1 polymer ?
#
loop_
_entity_poly.entity_id
_entity_poly.type
_entity_poly.pdbx_seq_one_letter_code
_entity_poly.pdbx_strand_id
1 'polypeptide(L)'
;MEEVAKAAGVGRATLYRHFKNRDDLLLAVIEREAVIIAGRVEKKISKIDSPGEYIIEGMVQAMDEINKSALLSSMLQPRNSSIVNRLLFDSDRLVNIGLEIMLPVVQRAQQTGKLKTNMSFELLVEWILRILASLVTVPSKQLNSKRAVRDMLYATMLPVLER
;
A
#
# COMPACT_ATOMS: atom_id res chain seq x y z
N MET A 1 8.61 -20.55 11.09
CA MET A 1 8.19 -20.19 12.46
C MET A 1 9.28 -20.50 13.50
N GLU A 2 9.88 -21.66 13.49
CA GLU A 2 10.91 -22.04 14.48
C GLU A 2 12.17 -21.17 14.39
N GLU A 3 12.70 -20.95 13.17
CA GLU A 3 13.83 -20.04 12.93
C GLU A 3 13.51 -18.59 13.33
N VAL A 4 12.26 -18.16 13.11
CA VAL A 4 11.81 -16.82 13.52
C VAL A 4 11.79 -16.70 15.04
N ALA A 5 11.24 -17.70 15.76
CA ALA A 5 11.25 -17.72 17.21
C ALA A 5 12.68 -17.65 17.77
N LYS A 6 13.59 -18.45 17.19
CA LYS A 6 15.01 -18.46 17.55
C LYS A 6 15.67 -17.10 17.30
N ALA A 7 15.44 -16.49 16.13
CA ALA A 7 16.00 -15.19 15.77
C ALA A 7 15.46 -14.06 16.66
N ALA A 8 14.19 -14.15 17.07
CA ALA A 8 13.54 -13.19 17.96
C ALA A 8 13.86 -13.42 19.46
N GLY A 9 14.59 -14.48 19.81
CA GLY A 9 14.90 -14.81 21.21
C GLY A 9 13.68 -15.20 22.06
N VAL A 10 12.60 -15.70 21.43
CA VAL A 10 11.36 -16.09 22.11
C VAL A 10 11.08 -17.58 21.96
N GLY A 11 10.33 -18.15 22.91
CA GLY A 11 9.88 -19.53 22.83
C GLY A 11 8.89 -19.74 21.68
N ARG A 12 8.91 -20.91 21.04
CA ARG A 12 7.97 -21.30 19.99
C ARG A 12 6.50 -21.11 20.42
N ALA A 13 6.15 -21.52 21.63
CA ALA A 13 4.80 -21.35 22.19
C ALA A 13 4.40 -19.86 22.28
N THR A 14 5.34 -18.99 22.63
CA THR A 14 5.11 -17.54 22.68
C THR A 14 4.83 -16.98 21.30
N LEU A 15 5.61 -17.39 20.27
CA LEU A 15 5.37 -16.94 18.90
C LEU A 15 4.00 -17.40 18.39
N TYR A 16 3.61 -18.67 18.64
CA TYR A 16 2.32 -19.21 18.21
C TYR A 16 1.12 -18.63 18.98
N ARG A 17 1.32 -18.09 20.17
CA ARG A 17 0.28 -17.33 20.89
C ARG A 17 -0.06 -16.00 20.20
N HIS A 18 0.92 -15.37 19.55
CA HIS A 18 0.75 -14.09 18.83
C HIS A 18 0.35 -14.27 17.36
N PHE A 19 0.89 -15.31 16.71
CA PHE A 19 0.68 -15.56 15.27
C PHE A 19 0.31 -17.02 15.04
N LYS A 20 -0.91 -17.27 14.61
CA LYS A 20 -1.45 -18.63 14.41
C LYS A 20 -0.65 -19.44 13.39
N ASN A 21 -0.10 -18.78 12.38
CA ASN A 21 0.68 -19.38 11.32
C ASN A 21 1.66 -18.36 10.70
N ARG A 22 2.41 -18.82 9.68
CA ARG A 22 3.37 -17.98 8.97
C ARG A 22 2.70 -16.81 8.23
N ASP A 23 1.54 -17.04 7.64
CA ASP A 23 0.82 -16.03 6.86
C ASP A 23 0.31 -14.89 7.76
N ASP A 24 -0.17 -15.22 8.98
CA ASP A 24 -0.57 -14.24 9.98
C ASP A 24 0.61 -13.35 10.45
N LEU A 25 1.78 -13.96 10.62
CA LEU A 25 3.01 -13.21 10.90
C LEU A 25 3.40 -12.29 9.73
N LEU A 26 3.36 -12.80 8.49
CA LEU A 26 3.69 -12.01 7.30
C LEU A 26 2.73 -10.83 7.13
N LEU A 27 1.45 -11.04 7.35
CA LEU A 27 0.45 -9.98 7.32
C LEU A 27 0.75 -8.90 8.35
N ALA A 28 1.03 -9.27 9.60
CA ALA A 28 1.37 -8.31 10.65
C ALA A 28 2.64 -7.49 10.32
N VAL A 29 3.62 -8.11 9.65
CA VAL A 29 4.82 -7.40 9.17
C VAL A 29 4.45 -6.39 8.08
N ILE A 30 3.63 -6.79 7.11
CA ILE A 30 3.18 -5.89 6.02
C ILE A 30 2.38 -4.71 6.60
N GLU A 31 1.48 -4.96 7.54
CA GLU A 31 0.69 -3.94 8.23
C GLU A 31 1.58 -2.90 8.92
N ARG A 32 2.56 -3.37 9.69
CA ARG A 32 3.52 -2.50 10.36
C ARG A 32 4.31 -1.64 9.37
N GLU A 33 4.83 -2.26 8.32
CA GLU A 33 5.59 -1.54 7.30
C GLU A 33 4.72 -0.56 6.52
N ALA A 34 3.45 -0.89 6.24
CA ALA A 34 2.50 0.01 5.60
C ALA A 34 2.32 1.31 6.39
N VAL A 35 2.13 1.22 7.71
CA VAL A 35 2.01 2.40 8.59
C VAL A 35 3.30 3.24 8.58
N ILE A 36 4.47 2.60 8.64
CA ILE A 36 5.77 3.30 8.59
C ILE A 36 5.95 4.02 7.25
N ILE A 37 5.64 3.34 6.15
CA ILE A 37 5.72 3.90 4.80
C ILE A 37 4.74 5.06 4.65
N ALA A 38 3.49 4.92 5.10
CA ALA A 38 2.51 5.99 5.05
C ALA A 38 3.00 7.27 5.74
N GLY A 39 3.60 7.16 6.92
CA GLY A 39 4.17 8.30 7.62
C GLY A 39 5.36 8.95 6.90
N ARG A 40 6.16 8.18 6.15
CA ARG A 40 7.24 8.72 5.30
C ARG A 40 6.71 9.40 4.04
N VAL A 41 5.70 8.80 3.44
CA VAL A 41 5.02 9.32 2.25
C VAL A 41 4.35 10.65 2.57
N GLU A 42 3.57 10.71 3.66
CA GLU A 42 2.86 11.91 4.12
C GLU A 42 3.80 13.11 4.22
N LYS A 43 4.98 12.94 4.82
CA LYS A 43 5.99 14.01 4.93
C LYS A 43 6.44 14.57 3.58
N LYS A 44 6.39 13.74 2.51
CA LYS A 44 6.83 14.15 1.17
C LYS A 44 5.74 14.85 0.37
N ILE A 45 4.47 14.50 0.61
CA ILE A 45 3.34 14.96 -0.18
C ILE A 45 2.41 15.94 0.55
N SER A 46 2.67 16.23 1.83
CA SER A 46 1.82 17.08 2.70
C SER A 46 1.49 18.46 2.16
N LYS A 47 2.28 18.97 1.21
CA LYS A 47 2.09 20.29 0.57
C LYS A 47 1.26 20.24 -0.71
N ILE A 48 0.81 19.07 -1.13
CA ILE A 48 -0.01 18.90 -2.34
C ILE A 48 -1.47 19.21 -1.98
N ASP A 49 -2.05 20.21 -2.62
CA ASP A 49 -3.43 20.66 -2.34
C ASP A 49 -4.47 19.93 -3.20
N SER A 50 -4.11 19.45 -4.39
CA SER A 50 -5.00 18.69 -5.25
C SER A 50 -5.17 17.27 -4.71
N PRO A 51 -6.40 16.80 -4.41
CA PRO A 51 -6.62 15.46 -3.87
C PRO A 51 -6.21 14.35 -4.83
N GLY A 52 -6.44 14.51 -6.14
CA GLY A 52 -6.05 13.54 -7.14
C GLY A 52 -4.54 13.44 -7.26
N GLU A 53 -3.83 14.57 -7.32
CA GLU A 53 -2.37 14.59 -7.30
C GLU A 53 -1.80 14.02 -6.00
N TYR A 54 -2.41 14.33 -4.86
CA TYR A 54 -2.01 13.77 -3.56
C TYR A 54 -2.08 12.24 -3.56
N ILE A 55 -3.19 11.67 -4.06
CA ILE A 55 -3.36 10.22 -4.19
C ILE A 55 -2.28 9.63 -5.12
N ILE A 56 -2.09 10.21 -6.31
CA ILE A 56 -1.14 9.72 -7.31
C ILE A 56 0.30 9.81 -6.79
N GLU A 57 0.70 10.96 -6.26
CA GLU A 57 2.05 11.11 -5.69
C GLU A 57 2.25 10.23 -4.46
N GLY A 58 1.20 10.02 -3.65
CA GLY A 58 1.19 9.06 -2.57
C GLY A 58 1.54 7.65 -3.04
N MET A 59 0.90 7.18 -4.11
CA MET A 59 1.17 5.87 -4.72
C MET A 59 2.61 5.79 -5.27
N VAL A 60 3.07 6.83 -5.98
CA VAL A 60 4.43 6.88 -6.53
C VAL A 60 5.49 6.84 -5.42
N GLN A 61 5.28 7.57 -4.33
CA GLN A 61 6.20 7.57 -3.19
C GLN A 61 6.12 6.26 -2.40
N ALA A 62 4.91 5.68 -2.22
CA ALA A 62 4.74 4.39 -1.55
C ALA A 62 5.48 3.28 -2.31
N MET A 63 5.34 3.20 -3.62
CA MET A 63 6.08 2.25 -4.46
C MET A 63 7.60 2.43 -4.30
N ASP A 64 8.11 3.66 -4.30
CA ASP A 64 9.52 3.97 -4.10
C ASP A 64 10.03 3.50 -2.72
N GLU A 65 9.26 3.74 -1.65
CA GLU A 65 9.59 3.28 -0.30
C GLU A 65 9.54 1.76 -0.16
N ILE A 66 8.54 1.11 -0.78
CA ILE A 66 8.43 -0.35 -0.81
C ILE A 66 9.66 -0.97 -1.50
N ASN A 67 10.05 -0.42 -2.66
CA ASN A 67 11.21 -0.92 -3.41
C ASN A 67 12.54 -0.71 -2.66
N LYS A 68 12.64 0.31 -1.81
CA LYS A 68 13.80 0.54 -0.95
C LYS A 68 13.85 -0.35 0.29
N SER A 69 12.71 -0.89 0.71
CA SER A 69 12.64 -1.81 1.84
C SER A 69 13.15 -3.20 1.43
N ALA A 70 14.32 -3.61 1.93
CA ALA A 70 14.86 -4.94 1.68
C ALA A 70 13.90 -6.05 2.12
N LEU A 71 13.13 -5.81 3.19
CA LEU A 71 12.14 -6.74 3.71
C LEU A 71 10.97 -6.88 2.73
N LEU A 72 10.30 -5.77 2.38
CA LEU A 72 9.13 -5.80 1.50
C LEU A 72 9.50 -6.22 0.09
N SER A 73 10.61 -5.74 -0.46
CA SER A 73 11.06 -6.15 -1.80
C SER A 73 11.34 -7.65 -1.88
N SER A 74 11.83 -8.27 -0.80
CA SER A 74 11.98 -9.73 -0.72
C SER A 74 10.64 -10.47 -0.61
N MET A 75 9.68 -9.93 0.15
CA MET A 75 8.36 -10.53 0.35
C MET A 75 7.46 -10.41 -0.88
N LEU A 76 7.54 -9.27 -1.58
CA LEU A 76 6.69 -8.92 -2.73
C LEU A 76 7.25 -9.39 -4.08
N GLN A 77 8.20 -10.32 -4.08
CA GLN A 77 8.73 -10.92 -5.31
C GLN A 77 7.62 -11.61 -6.13
N PRO A 78 7.68 -11.61 -7.46
CA PRO A 78 6.68 -12.27 -8.33
C PRO A 78 6.38 -13.71 -7.96
N ARG A 79 7.39 -14.46 -7.49
CA ARG A 79 7.24 -15.84 -6.98
C ARG A 79 6.32 -15.98 -5.76
N ASN A 80 6.08 -14.88 -5.04
CA ASN A 80 5.23 -14.83 -3.85
C ASN A 80 3.88 -14.14 -4.13
N SER A 81 3.60 -13.76 -5.38
CA SER A 81 2.44 -12.94 -5.75
C SER A 81 1.10 -13.53 -5.32
N SER A 82 0.92 -14.86 -5.39
CA SER A 82 -0.31 -15.53 -4.96
C SER A 82 -0.55 -15.38 -3.44
N ILE A 83 0.51 -15.50 -2.64
CA ILE A 83 0.46 -15.33 -1.19
C ILE A 83 0.18 -13.86 -0.85
N VAL A 84 0.89 -12.95 -1.53
CA VAL A 84 0.73 -11.51 -1.33
C VAL A 84 -0.67 -11.05 -1.72
N ASN A 85 -1.18 -11.48 -2.87
CA ASN A 85 -2.54 -11.14 -3.30
C ASN A 85 -3.59 -11.66 -2.31
N ARG A 86 -3.45 -12.89 -1.82
CA ARG A 86 -4.32 -13.43 -0.79
C ARG A 86 -4.25 -12.63 0.51
N LEU A 87 -3.05 -12.29 0.98
CA LEU A 87 -2.86 -11.49 2.19
C LEU A 87 -3.39 -10.07 2.04
N LEU A 88 -3.31 -9.48 0.84
CA LEU A 88 -3.78 -8.13 0.57
C LEU A 88 -5.31 -8.04 0.41
N PHE A 89 -5.97 -9.10 -0.11
CA PHE A 89 -7.36 -9.02 -0.54
C PHE A 89 -8.30 -10.02 0.16
N ASP A 90 -7.77 -11.03 0.84
CA ASP A 90 -8.59 -11.97 1.64
C ASP A 90 -8.75 -11.50 3.10
N SER A 91 -8.05 -10.45 3.50
CA SER A 91 -8.22 -9.82 4.82
C SER A 91 -8.59 -8.35 4.66
N ASP A 92 -9.64 -7.91 5.34
CA ASP A 92 -10.04 -6.50 5.37
C ASP A 92 -9.00 -5.59 6.07
N ARG A 93 -7.95 -6.19 6.66
CA ARG A 93 -6.98 -5.47 7.50
C ARG A 93 -6.19 -4.42 6.75
N LEU A 94 -5.67 -4.74 5.55
CA LEU A 94 -4.92 -3.77 4.74
C LEU A 94 -5.83 -2.72 4.10
N VAL A 95 -7.05 -3.10 3.73
CA VAL A 95 -8.07 -2.14 3.28
C VAL A 95 -8.39 -1.16 4.42
N ASN A 96 -8.60 -1.65 5.64
CA ASN A 96 -8.87 -0.80 6.81
C ASN A 96 -7.70 0.15 7.11
N ILE A 97 -6.45 -0.30 7.02
CA ILE A 97 -5.28 0.58 7.14
C ILE A 97 -5.27 1.64 6.02
N GLY A 98 -5.57 1.25 4.79
CA GLY A 98 -5.69 2.18 3.67
C GLY A 98 -6.79 3.23 3.89
N LEU A 99 -7.94 2.79 4.43
CA LEU A 99 -9.05 3.69 4.81
C LEU A 99 -8.61 4.69 5.88
N GLU A 100 -7.96 4.25 6.95
CA GLU A 100 -7.46 5.13 8.02
C GLU A 100 -6.46 6.16 7.50
N ILE A 101 -5.51 5.74 6.66
CA ILE A 101 -4.48 6.62 6.07
C ILE A 101 -5.11 7.65 5.14
N MET A 102 -6.10 7.26 4.34
CA MET A 102 -6.69 8.14 3.31
C MET A 102 -7.86 8.98 3.83
N LEU A 103 -8.44 8.63 4.97
CA LEU A 103 -9.62 9.33 5.51
C LEU A 103 -9.45 10.86 5.60
N PRO A 104 -8.34 11.41 6.15
CA PRO A 104 -8.18 12.86 6.25
C PRO A 104 -8.16 13.56 4.88
N VAL A 105 -7.58 12.90 3.88
CA VAL A 105 -7.46 13.45 2.51
C VAL A 105 -8.80 13.48 1.83
N VAL A 106 -9.55 12.38 1.91
CA VAL A 106 -10.87 12.28 1.28
C VAL A 106 -11.86 13.22 1.95
N GLN A 107 -11.86 13.35 3.28
CA GLN A 107 -12.70 14.31 3.99
C GLN A 107 -12.44 15.75 3.54
N ARG A 108 -11.15 16.14 3.45
CA ARG A 108 -10.75 17.46 2.93
C ARG A 108 -11.20 17.65 1.48
N ALA A 109 -11.03 16.64 0.65
CA ALA A 109 -11.38 16.66 -0.75
C ALA A 109 -12.91 16.79 -0.96
N GLN A 110 -13.70 16.10 -0.17
CA GLN A 110 -15.16 16.21 -0.18
C GLN A 110 -15.61 17.60 0.25
N GLN A 111 -15.04 18.16 1.33
CA GLN A 111 -15.36 19.52 1.82
C GLN A 111 -15.03 20.60 0.79
N THR A 112 -13.99 20.43 -0.01
CA THR A 112 -13.57 21.39 -1.04
C THR A 112 -14.24 21.14 -2.41
N GLY A 113 -14.98 20.04 -2.59
CA GLY A 113 -15.59 19.65 -3.86
C GLY A 113 -14.58 19.31 -4.96
N LYS A 114 -13.31 19.13 -4.61
CA LYS A 114 -12.22 18.85 -5.55
C LYS A 114 -12.12 17.37 -5.95
N LEU A 115 -12.62 16.44 -5.13
CA LEU A 115 -12.70 15.03 -5.48
C LEU A 115 -14.06 14.75 -6.10
N LYS A 116 -14.08 14.44 -7.38
CA LYS A 116 -15.31 14.28 -8.16
C LYS A 116 -15.52 12.85 -8.66
N THR A 117 -15.03 11.87 -7.91
CA THR A 117 -15.30 10.47 -8.22
C THR A 117 -16.69 10.03 -7.73
N ASN A 118 -17.36 9.19 -8.51
CA ASN A 118 -18.61 8.52 -8.10
C ASN A 118 -18.35 7.21 -7.32
N MET A 119 -17.10 6.86 -7.04
CA MET A 119 -16.75 5.68 -6.26
C MET A 119 -17.04 5.92 -4.78
N SER A 120 -17.50 4.88 -4.07
CA SER A 120 -17.47 4.92 -2.60
C SER A 120 -16.03 5.02 -2.10
N PHE A 121 -15.86 5.45 -0.86
CA PHE A 121 -14.52 5.60 -0.29
C PHE A 121 -13.79 4.24 -0.20
N GLU A 122 -14.50 3.20 0.19
CA GLU A 122 -13.99 1.84 0.28
C GLU A 122 -13.52 1.32 -1.09
N LEU A 123 -14.35 1.54 -2.13
CA LEU A 123 -14.00 1.14 -3.49
C LEU A 123 -12.80 1.93 -4.03
N LEU A 124 -12.70 3.21 -3.72
CA LEU A 124 -11.57 4.04 -4.09
C LEU A 124 -10.27 3.52 -3.47
N VAL A 125 -10.29 3.23 -2.16
CA VAL A 125 -9.12 2.68 -1.45
C VAL A 125 -8.74 1.31 -1.99
N GLU A 126 -9.71 0.41 -2.20
CA GLU A 126 -9.47 -0.91 -2.78
C GLU A 126 -8.86 -0.79 -4.19
N TRP A 127 -9.38 0.10 -5.03
CA TRP A 127 -8.85 0.36 -6.38
C TRP A 127 -7.39 0.82 -6.33
N ILE A 128 -7.06 1.77 -5.46
CA ILE A 128 -5.69 2.27 -5.26
C ILE A 128 -4.76 1.14 -4.81
N LEU A 129 -5.18 0.33 -3.82
CA LEU A 129 -4.39 -0.79 -3.31
C LEU A 129 -4.15 -1.85 -4.39
N ARG A 130 -5.14 -2.15 -5.25
CA ARG A 130 -4.99 -3.09 -6.36
C ARG A 130 -3.98 -2.60 -7.39
N ILE A 131 -4.03 -1.32 -7.77
CA ILE A 131 -3.06 -0.74 -8.70
C ILE A 131 -1.66 -0.77 -8.07
N LEU A 132 -1.53 -0.33 -6.83
CA LEU A 132 -0.24 -0.33 -6.13
C LEU A 132 0.34 -1.74 -6.01
N ALA A 133 -0.49 -2.73 -5.64
CA ALA A 133 -0.07 -4.13 -5.57
C ALA A 133 0.42 -4.63 -6.93
N SER A 134 -0.30 -4.34 -8.01
CA SER A 134 0.14 -4.70 -9.36
C SER A 134 1.48 -4.07 -9.72
N LEU A 135 1.68 -2.78 -9.42
CA LEU A 135 2.92 -2.07 -9.73
C LEU A 135 4.14 -2.62 -8.98
N VAL A 136 3.94 -3.14 -7.76
CA VAL A 136 5.06 -3.66 -6.95
C VAL A 136 5.31 -5.17 -7.13
N THR A 137 4.30 -5.93 -7.57
CA THR A 137 4.42 -7.40 -7.67
C THR A 137 4.57 -7.91 -9.10
N VAL A 138 4.15 -7.12 -10.10
CA VAL A 138 4.19 -7.51 -11.51
C VAL A 138 5.25 -6.71 -12.25
N PRO A 139 6.36 -7.34 -12.69
CA PRO A 139 7.41 -6.65 -13.45
C PRO A 139 6.87 -6.10 -14.76
N SER A 140 7.27 -4.87 -15.11
CA SER A 140 6.94 -4.24 -16.39
C SER A 140 8.19 -3.66 -17.05
N LYS A 141 8.35 -3.91 -18.34
CA LYS A 141 9.43 -3.30 -19.15
C LYS A 141 9.19 -1.81 -19.39
N GLN A 142 7.93 -1.38 -19.41
CA GLN A 142 7.55 0.01 -19.70
C GLN A 142 7.44 0.85 -18.42
N LEU A 143 6.99 0.25 -17.31
CA LEU A 143 6.85 0.92 -16.01
C LEU A 143 8.07 0.62 -15.10
N ASN A 144 9.26 0.76 -15.65
CA ASN A 144 10.54 0.41 -15.00
C ASN A 144 11.21 1.58 -14.27
N SER A 145 10.57 2.75 -14.24
CA SER A 145 11.07 3.94 -13.57
C SER A 145 9.96 4.70 -12.84
N LYS A 146 10.34 5.41 -11.79
CA LYS A 146 9.42 6.26 -11.02
C LYS A 146 8.69 7.28 -11.91
N ARG A 147 9.38 7.82 -12.94
CA ARG A 147 8.80 8.75 -13.90
C ARG A 147 7.73 8.06 -14.76
N ALA A 148 8.04 6.91 -15.35
CA ALA A 148 7.09 6.19 -16.21
C ALA A 148 5.81 5.79 -15.44
N VAL A 149 5.95 5.35 -14.19
CA VAL A 149 4.80 5.06 -13.33
C VAL A 149 3.99 6.32 -13.04
N ARG A 150 4.64 7.43 -12.69
CA ARG A 150 3.98 8.71 -12.45
C ARG A 150 3.19 9.15 -13.69
N ASP A 151 3.83 9.21 -14.85
CA ASP A 151 3.21 9.65 -16.09
C ASP A 151 1.97 8.80 -16.44
N MET A 152 2.05 7.48 -16.24
CA MET A 152 0.92 6.57 -16.43
C MET A 152 -0.22 6.85 -15.45
N LEU A 153 0.08 7.01 -14.15
CA LEU A 153 -0.95 7.26 -13.15
C LEU A 153 -1.64 8.62 -13.35
N TYR A 154 -0.88 9.65 -13.70
CA TYR A 154 -1.46 10.96 -14.05
C TYR A 154 -2.38 10.86 -15.28
N ALA A 155 -1.97 10.16 -16.32
CA ALA A 155 -2.77 10.02 -17.53
C ALA A 155 -4.06 9.20 -17.31
N THR A 156 -4.05 8.23 -16.40
CA THR A 156 -5.16 7.28 -16.23
C THR A 156 -6.04 7.56 -15.02
N MET A 157 -5.47 8.01 -13.90
CA MET A 157 -6.21 8.19 -12.65
C MET A 157 -6.70 9.61 -12.43
N LEU A 158 -5.89 10.63 -12.77
CA LEU A 158 -6.26 12.02 -12.50
C LEU A 158 -7.60 12.42 -13.14
N PRO A 159 -7.90 12.07 -14.41
CA PRO A 159 -9.19 12.38 -15.03
C PRO A 159 -10.39 11.71 -14.35
N VAL A 160 -10.17 10.59 -13.64
CA VAL A 160 -11.22 9.87 -12.89
C VAL A 160 -11.42 10.49 -11.51
N LEU A 161 -10.36 11.01 -10.91
CA LEU A 161 -10.38 11.57 -9.56
C LEU A 161 -10.85 13.03 -9.51
N GLU A 162 -10.58 13.81 -10.56
CA GLU A 162 -10.79 15.27 -10.60
C GLU A 162 -11.63 15.74 -11.80
N ARG A 163 -12.67 15.03 -12.15
CA ARG A 163 -13.61 15.45 -13.21
C ARG A 163 -14.45 16.66 -12.83
#